data_1cbf800d8234383906797fdf4fb4dbb5
#
_entry.id   1cbf800d8234383906797fdf4fb4dbb5
#
_cell.length_a   1.000
_cell.length_b   1.000
_cell.length_c   1.000
_cell.angle_alpha   90.00
_cell.angle_beta   90.00
_cell.angle_gamma   90.00
#
_symmetry.space_group_name_H-M   'P 1'
#
loop_
_entity.id
_entity.type
_entity.pdbx_description
1 polymer ?
#
loop_
_entity_poly.entity_id
_entity_poly.type
_entity_poly.pdbx_seq_one_letter_code
_entity_poly.pdbx_strand_id
1 'polypeptide(L)'
;QGMDQTILSFAGQASGGQGIEATGNNLLLADFAVEDTAGNAIKVVGARNVTFRGVRTEWTGEPKASNGAYGLYPVQCTNVLVDSCVAIGASDSGIYVGQSRNVIIRNCRAERNVAGIEIENTVHADAYDNVATNNAGGLLVFDLPGLQLKAGRQVRVFRNKIYANNHINFAAPGNIVASVPSGTGVMVMATDQVEIFENEIRDHQTTNVSIVSYLVSE
;
A
#
# COMPACT_ATOMS: atom_id res chain seq x y z
N GLN A 1 -17.38 -10.29 -14.85
CA GLN A 1 -16.82 -11.23 -13.91
C GLN A 1 -16.58 -10.48 -12.61
N GLY A 2 -15.40 -10.10 -12.18
CA GLY A 2 -15.19 -9.32 -10.98
C GLY A 2 -14.29 -10.00 -9.95
N MET A 3 -13.79 -9.25 -8.98
CA MET A 3 -12.81 -9.71 -7.99
C MET A 3 -13.35 -10.81 -7.05
N ASP A 4 -14.65 -10.98 -6.96
CA ASP A 4 -15.27 -12.03 -6.13
C ASP A 4 -15.73 -13.25 -6.96
N GLN A 5 -15.47 -13.25 -8.25
CA GLN A 5 -15.85 -14.32 -9.18
C GLN A 5 -14.63 -15.00 -9.82
N THR A 6 -13.57 -14.24 -10.08
CA THR A 6 -12.34 -14.74 -10.69
C THR A 6 -11.23 -14.66 -9.65
N ILE A 7 -10.91 -15.79 -9.04
CA ILE A 7 -9.94 -15.88 -7.95
C ILE A 7 -8.74 -16.73 -8.39
N LEU A 8 -7.55 -16.16 -8.31
CA LEU A 8 -6.28 -16.85 -8.47
C LEU A 8 -5.75 -17.19 -7.08
N SER A 9 -6.02 -18.39 -6.61
CA SER A 9 -5.55 -18.85 -5.30
C SER A 9 -4.16 -19.48 -5.41
N PHE A 10 -3.27 -19.03 -4.54
CA PHE A 10 -1.91 -19.53 -4.36
C PHE A 10 -1.75 -20.31 -3.05
N ALA A 11 -2.86 -20.75 -2.46
CA ALA A 11 -2.82 -21.57 -1.26
C ALA A 11 -1.97 -22.84 -1.51
N GLY A 12 -0.92 -23.01 -0.70
CA GLY A 12 0.03 -24.11 -0.88
C GLY A 12 1.14 -23.84 -1.92
N GLN A 13 1.35 -22.60 -2.34
CA GLN A 13 2.50 -22.22 -3.19
C GLN A 13 3.81 -22.67 -2.54
N ALA A 14 4.50 -23.63 -3.18
CA ALA A 14 5.70 -24.26 -2.64
C ALA A 14 7.01 -23.56 -3.09
N SER A 15 6.96 -22.74 -4.14
CA SER A 15 8.13 -22.04 -4.69
C SER A 15 7.71 -20.74 -5.38
N GLY A 16 8.68 -19.88 -5.65
CA GLY A 16 8.42 -18.53 -6.14
C GLY A 16 8.00 -17.60 -4.98
N GLY A 17 8.11 -16.31 -5.18
CA GLY A 17 7.75 -15.33 -4.15
C GLY A 17 6.47 -14.58 -4.47
N GLN A 18 6.14 -14.44 -5.75
CA GLN A 18 5.06 -13.59 -6.22
C GLN A 18 3.86 -14.42 -6.72
N GLY A 19 2.66 -13.87 -6.60
CA GLY A 19 1.51 -14.40 -7.31
C GLY A 19 1.58 -14.03 -8.80
N ILE A 20 1.66 -12.73 -9.07
CA ILE A 20 1.84 -12.20 -10.43
C ILE A 20 3.06 -11.27 -10.41
N GLU A 21 3.96 -11.42 -11.38
CA GLU A 21 5.03 -10.46 -11.64
C GLU A 21 4.99 -9.99 -13.10
N ALA A 22 5.06 -8.68 -13.32
CA ALA A 22 5.02 -8.10 -14.66
C ALA A 22 5.99 -6.93 -14.81
N THR A 23 6.60 -6.80 -16.00
CA THR A 23 7.56 -5.73 -16.36
C THR A 23 7.19 -4.99 -17.65
N GLY A 24 6.10 -5.38 -18.31
CA GLY A 24 5.66 -4.78 -19.60
C GLY A 24 4.97 -3.43 -19.40
N ASN A 25 4.94 -2.63 -20.47
CA ASN A 25 4.20 -1.36 -20.51
C ASN A 25 2.74 -1.55 -20.93
N ASN A 26 1.91 -0.53 -20.66
CA ASN A 26 0.48 -0.48 -21.03
C ASN A 26 -0.30 -1.67 -20.45
N LEU A 27 -0.10 -1.93 -19.16
CA LEU A 27 -0.74 -3.04 -18.45
C LEU A 27 -2.11 -2.62 -17.90
N LEU A 28 -3.08 -3.47 -18.11
CA LEU A 28 -4.37 -3.43 -17.43
C LEU A 28 -4.58 -4.75 -16.69
N LEU A 29 -4.63 -4.67 -15.37
CA LEU A 29 -4.97 -5.78 -14.47
C LEU A 29 -6.36 -5.45 -13.89
N ALA A 30 -7.37 -6.23 -14.25
CA ALA A 30 -8.75 -5.85 -13.93
C ALA A 30 -9.66 -7.03 -13.57
N ASP A 31 -10.52 -6.81 -12.59
CA ASP A 31 -11.70 -7.62 -12.28
C ASP A 31 -11.37 -9.08 -11.87
N PHE A 32 -10.38 -9.26 -11.01
CA PHE A 32 -10.01 -10.56 -10.41
C PHE A 32 -9.42 -10.40 -9.00
N ALA A 33 -9.27 -11.52 -8.30
CA ALA A 33 -8.55 -11.58 -7.03
C ALA A 33 -7.29 -12.44 -7.13
N VAL A 34 -6.30 -12.12 -6.26
CA VAL A 34 -5.11 -12.92 -5.97
C VAL A 34 -5.09 -13.21 -4.48
N GLU A 35 -5.06 -14.48 -4.11
CA GLU A 35 -5.16 -14.91 -2.71
C GLU A 35 -3.99 -15.79 -2.28
N ASP A 36 -3.59 -15.65 -1.01
CA ASP A 36 -2.70 -16.57 -0.27
C ASP A 36 -1.34 -16.83 -0.93
N THR A 37 -0.73 -15.80 -1.51
CA THR A 37 0.61 -15.90 -2.07
C THR A 37 1.69 -16.03 -1.00
N ALA A 38 2.77 -16.76 -1.29
CA ALA A 38 3.91 -16.87 -0.37
C ALA A 38 4.68 -15.54 -0.22
N GLY A 39 4.73 -14.73 -1.26
CA GLY A 39 5.31 -13.39 -1.25
C GLY A 39 4.30 -12.33 -1.71
N ASN A 40 4.73 -11.33 -2.48
CA ASN A 40 3.81 -10.27 -2.92
C ASN A 40 2.69 -10.81 -3.80
N ALA A 41 1.48 -10.27 -3.66
CA ALA A 41 0.38 -10.75 -4.47
C ALA A 41 0.54 -10.34 -5.94
N ILE A 42 0.69 -9.04 -6.23
CA ILE A 42 0.88 -8.56 -7.60
C ILE A 42 2.00 -7.52 -7.63
N LYS A 43 3.13 -7.85 -8.27
CA LYS A 43 4.28 -6.98 -8.42
C LYS A 43 4.43 -6.51 -9.86
N VAL A 44 4.54 -5.20 -10.06
CA VAL A 44 4.82 -4.60 -11.39
C VAL A 44 6.06 -3.73 -11.27
N VAL A 45 7.08 -3.99 -12.09
CA VAL A 45 8.38 -3.32 -11.97
C VAL A 45 8.73 -2.56 -13.24
N GLY A 46 9.12 -1.28 -13.11
CA GLY A 46 9.70 -0.47 -14.17
C GLY A 46 8.78 -0.19 -15.34
N ALA A 47 7.49 -0.40 -15.21
CA ALA A 47 6.51 -0.30 -16.28
C ALA A 47 5.95 1.12 -16.45
N ARG A 48 5.45 1.42 -17.66
CA ARG A 48 4.73 2.67 -17.95
C ARG A 48 3.28 2.35 -18.29
N ASN A 49 2.38 3.24 -17.84
CA ASN A 49 0.94 3.13 -18.04
C ASN A 49 0.40 1.82 -17.46
N VAL A 50 0.37 1.76 -16.13
CA VAL A 50 -0.10 0.61 -15.35
C VAL A 50 -1.45 0.95 -14.74
N THR A 51 -2.43 0.12 -14.96
CA THR A 51 -3.76 0.26 -14.34
C THR A 51 -4.14 -1.02 -13.60
N PHE A 52 -4.43 -0.87 -12.32
CA PHE A 52 -5.15 -1.85 -11.52
C PHE A 52 -6.58 -1.34 -11.34
N ARG A 53 -7.58 -2.14 -11.71
CA ARG A 53 -8.99 -1.75 -11.57
C ARG A 53 -9.83 -2.91 -11.09
N GLY A 54 -10.53 -2.74 -9.98
CA GLY A 54 -11.38 -3.80 -9.44
C GLY A 54 -10.61 -5.08 -9.11
N VAL A 55 -9.39 -4.94 -8.60
CA VAL A 55 -8.51 -6.05 -8.21
C VAL A 55 -8.54 -6.20 -6.69
N ARG A 56 -8.69 -7.42 -6.20
CA ARG A 56 -8.52 -7.74 -4.79
C ARG A 56 -7.25 -8.57 -4.56
N THR A 57 -6.49 -8.21 -3.54
CA THR A 57 -5.38 -9.01 -3.02
C THR A 57 -5.67 -9.36 -1.57
N GLU A 58 -5.55 -10.63 -1.19
CA GLU A 58 -5.93 -11.06 0.15
C GLU A 58 -5.11 -12.24 0.65
N TRP A 59 -4.74 -12.21 1.91
CA TRP A 59 -4.36 -13.37 2.69
C TRP A 59 -5.55 -13.74 3.57
N THR A 60 -6.19 -14.86 3.27
CA THR A 60 -7.52 -15.24 3.79
C THR A 60 -7.53 -15.63 5.26
N GLY A 61 -6.37 -15.96 5.83
CA GLY A 61 -6.22 -16.28 7.23
C GLY A 61 -6.09 -15.05 8.16
N GLU A 62 -5.68 -15.29 9.40
CA GLU A 62 -5.35 -14.21 10.33
C GLU A 62 -4.10 -13.45 9.86
N PRO A 63 -4.05 -12.11 10.04
CA PRO A 63 -2.88 -11.32 9.76
C PRO A 63 -1.66 -11.79 10.54
N LYS A 64 -0.54 -12.02 9.85
CA LYS A 64 0.70 -12.52 10.45
C LYS A 64 1.93 -12.15 9.64
N ALA A 65 3.09 -12.09 10.26
CA ALA A 65 4.37 -11.73 9.65
C ALA A 65 4.78 -12.64 8.47
N SER A 66 4.25 -13.85 8.40
CA SER A 66 4.53 -14.79 7.30
C SER A 66 3.61 -14.62 6.07
N ASN A 67 2.67 -13.70 6.10
CA ASN A 67 1.95 -13.30 4.89
C ASN A 67 2.92 -12.58 3.94
N GLY A 68 2.60 -12.54 2.66
CA GLY A 68 3.41 -11.76 1.73
C GLY A 68 3.40 -10.26 2.08
N ALA A 69 4.49 -9.58 1.73
CA ALA A 69 4.71 -8.20 2.16
C ALA A 69 3.69 -7.23 1.53
N TYR A 70 3.51 -7.30 0.21
CA TYR A 70 2.72 -6.31 -0.51
C TYR A 70 1.57 -6.94 -1.27
N GLY A 71 0.40 -6.31 -1.17
CA GLY A 71 -0.75 -6.67 -1.98
C GLY A 71 -0.59 -6.18 -3.42
N LEU A 72 -0.95 -4.93 -3.71
CA LEU A 72 -0.65 -4.28 -4.98
C LEU A 72 0.70 -3.56 -4.88
N TYR A 73 1.66 -3.96 -5.73
CA TYR A 73 3.04 -3.52 -5.63
C TYR A 73 3.62 -3.00 -6.95
N PRO A 74 3.14 -1.86 -7.49
CA PRO A 74 3.86 -1.15 -8.54
C PRO A 74 5.08 -0.41 -7.97
N VAL A 75 6.26 -0.72 -8.51
CA VAL A 75 7.53 -0.11 -8.10
C VAL A 75 8.32 0.35 -9.32
N GLN A 76 8.95 1.54 -9.24
CA GLN A 76 9.69 2.16 -10.35
C GLN A 76 8.85 2.35 -11.62
N CYS A 77 7.55 2.56 -11.44
CA CYS A 77 6.59 2.72 -12.53
C CYS A 77 6.30 4.19 -12.83
N THR A 78 5.75 4.45 -14.02
CA THR A 78 5.31 5.79 -14.43
C THR A 78 3.89 5.72 -14.97
N ASN A 79 3.03 6.70 -14.60
CA ASN A 79 1.62 6.73 -14.92
C ASN A 79 0.90 5.49 -14.37
N VAL A 80 0.72 5.46 -13.05
CA VAL A 80 0.07 4.36 -12.33
C VAL A 80 -1.33 4.79 -11.89
N LEU A 81 -2.32 3.99 -12.18
CA LEU A 81 -3.67 4.11 -11.65
C LEU A 81 -4.04 2.86 -10.85
N VAL A 82 -4.39 3.06 -9.59
CA VAL A 82 -5.00 2.04 -8.74
C VAL A 82 -6.42 2.52 -8.43
N ASP A 83 -7.42 1.86 -8.99
CA ASP A 83 -8.82 2.29 -8.92
C ASP A 83 -9.74 1.15 -8.49
N SER A 84 -10.57 1.40 -7.49
CA SER A 84 -11.59 0.46 -7.02
C SER A 84 -11.02 -0.92 -6.59
N CYS A 85 -9.82 -0.91 -6.00
CA CYS A 85 -9.12 -2.12 -5.56
C CYS A 85 -9.30 -2.39 -4.06
N VAL A 86 -9.08 -3.63 -3.66
CA VAL A 86 -9.15 -4.08 -2.26
C VAL A 86 -7.87 -4.80 -1.89
N ALA A 87 -7.29 -4.47 -0.72
CA ALA A 87 -6.07 -5.13 -0.22
C ALA A 87 -6.22 -5.52 1.26
N ILE A 88 -6.01 -6.82 1.55
CA ILE A 88 -6.29 -7.40 2.87
C ILE A 88 -5.15 -8.31 3.33
N GLY A 89 -4.66 -8.08 4.53
CA GLY A 89 -3.80 -9.03 5.26
C GLY A 89 -2.31 -9.01 4.89
N ALA A 90 -1.82 -8.00 4.17
CA ALA A 90 -0.40 -7.85 3.83
C ALA A 90 0.46 -7.60 5.08
N SER A 91 1.63 -8.26 5.16
CA SER A 91 2.53 -8.14 6.31
C SER A 91 3.43 -6.88 6.26
N ASP A 92 3.27 -6.08 5.22
CA ASP A 92 3.86 -4.76 5.05
C ASP A 92 2.75 -3.81 4.58
N SER A 93 2.52 -3.63 3.28
CA SER A 93 1.52 -2.68 2.81
C SER A 93 0.49 -3.33 1.88
N GLY A 94 -0.80 -3.07 2.14
CA GLY A 94 -1.89 -3.56 1.29
C GLY A 94 -1.79 -2.99 -0.13
N ILE A 95 -1.69 -1.67 -0.24
CA ILE A 95 -1.43 -0.96 -1.50
C ILE A 95 -0.14 -0.19 -1.33
N TYR A 96 0.91 -0.63 -1.99
CA TYR A 96 2.20 0.05 -2.02
C TYR A 96 2.47 0.64 -3.40
N VAL A 97 2.87 1.89 -3.46
CA VAL A 97 3.42 2.50 -4.67
C VAL A 97 4.74 3.15 -4.33
N GLY A 98 5.85 2.58 -4.82
CA GLY A 98 7.18 3.06 -4.48
C GLY A 98 8.02 3.45 -5.69
N GLN A 99 8.89 4.44 -5.49
CA GLN A 99 9.87 4.91 -6.47
C GLN A 99 9.24 5.19 -7.84
N SER A 100 8.01 5.70 -7.84
CA SER A 100 7.18 5.85 -9.03
C SER A 100 6.88 7.32 -9.34
N ARG A 101 6.25 7.59 -10.49
CA ARG A 101 5.88 8.95 -10.92
C ARG A 101 4.49 8.98 -11.51
N ASN A 102 3.76 10.07 -11.26
CA ASN A 102 2.41 10.31 -11.78
C ASN A 102 1.46 9.18 -11.37
N VAL A 103 1.10 9.16 -10.09
CA VAL A 103 0.35 8.08 -9.46
C VAL A 103 -1.02 8.57 -9.03
N ILE A 104 -2.04 7.76 -9.24
CA ILE A 104 -3.39 7.96 -8.69
C ILE A 104 -3.81 6.69 -7.95
N ILE A 105 -4.21 6.83 -6.69
CA ILE A 105 -4.81 5.77 -5.87
C ILE A 105 -6.18 6.27 -5.43
N ARG A 106 -7.25 5.65 -5.89
CA ARG A 106 -8.61 6.12 -5.60
C ARG A 106 -9.63 5.01 -5.46
N ASN A 107 -10.72 5.30 -4.73
CA ASN A 107 -11.86 4.40 -4.53
C ASN A 107 -11.45 3.02 -3.98
N CYS A 108 -10.28 2.93 -3.36
CA CYS A 108 -9.72 1.68 -2.86
C CYS A 108 -10.09 1.45 -1.40
N ARG A 109 -10.02 0.18 -0.98
CA ARG A 109 -10.15 -0.23 0.41
C ARG A 109 -8.94 -1.05 0.83
N ALA A 110 -8.31 -0.66 1.94
CA ALA A 110 -7.20 -1.39 2.54
C ALA A 110 -7.51 -1.68 4.01
N GLU A 111 -7.47 -2.96 4.39
CA GLU A 111 -7.79 -3.37 5.76
C GLU A 111 -7.00 -4.60 6.22
N ARG A 112 -6.77 -4.71 7.53
CA ARG A 112 -6.06 -5.83 8.15
C ARG A 112 -4.61 -6.00 7.65
N ASN A 113 -4.00 -4.94 7.12
CA ASN A 113 -2.59 -4.89 6.74
C ASN A 113 -1.74 -4.26 7.86
N VAL A 114 -0.44 -4.28 7.74
CA VAL A 114 0.41 -3.44 8.59
C VAL A 114 0.21 -1.99 8.17
N ALA A 115 0.54 -1.61 6.94
CA ALA A 115 0.15 -0.33 6.37
C ALA A 115 -1.02 -0.54 5.38
N GLY A 116 -2.05 0.28 5.46
CA GLY A 116 -3.16 0.19 4.51
C GLY A 116 -2.72 0.60 3.12
N ILE A 117 -2.28 1.85 2.99
CA ILE A 117 -1.77 2.45 1.75
C ILE A 117 -0.40 3.06 2.06
N GLU A 118 0.59 2.80 1.23
CA GLU A 118 1.92 3.39 1.33
C GLU A 118 2.37 3.99 0.00
N ILE A 119 2.83 5.25 0.08
CA ILE A 119 3.42 6.00 -1.04
C ILE A 119 4.86 6.30 -0.64
N GLU A 120 5.83 5.61 -1.27
CA GLU A 120 7.22 5.69 -0.89
C GLU A 120 8.09 6.24 -2.01
N ASN A 121 8.95 7.21 -1.71
CA ASN A 121 9.89 7.82 -2.68
C ASN A 121 9.25 8.12 -4.04
N THR A 122 8.02 8.59 -4.04
CA THR A 122 7.20 8.79 -5.25
C THR A 122 7.03 10.28 -5.54
N VAL A 123 6.97 10.63 -6.80
CA VAL A 123 6.84 12.02 -7.27
C VAL A 123 5.53 12.21 -8.01
N HIS A 124 4.73 13.20 -7.63
CA HIS A 124 3.37 13.46 -8.10
C HIS A 124 2.44 12.27 -7.84
N ALA A 125 1.88 12.21 -6.65
CA ALA A 125 0.90 11.19 -6.29
C ALA A 125 -0.36 11.80 -5.68
N ASP A 126 -1.50 11.31 -6.08
CA ASP A 126 -2.80 11.63 -5.51
C ASP A 126 -3.43 10.38 -4.91
N ALA A 127 -3.74 10.41 -3.61
CA ALA A 127 -4.51 9.38 -2.93
C ALA A 127 -5.83 9.99 -2.42
N TYR A 128 -6.95 9.57 -3.00
CA TYR A 128 -8.24 10.17 -2.66
C TYR A 128 -9.42 9.19 -2.77
N ASP A 129 -10.48 9.51 -2.04
CA ASP A 129 -11.71 8.72 -1.98
C ASP A 129 -11.46 7.25 -1.56
N ASN A 130 -10.39 6.99 -0.79
CA ASN A 130 -10.03 5.66 -0.31
C ASN A 130 -10.56 5.43 1.11
N VAL A 131 -10.64 4.16 1.50
CA VAL A 131 -10.91 3.72 2.86
C VAL A 131 -9.71 2.94 3.38
N ALA A 132 -9.07 3.41 4.46
CA ALA A 132 -8.05 2.66 5.19
C ALA A 132 -8.52 2.45 6.63
N THR A 133 -8.77 1.21 7.01
CA THR A 133 -9.31 0.87 8.33
C THR A 133 -8.79 -0.45 8.85
N ASN A 134 -8.74 -0.60 10.16
CA ASN A 134 -8.31 -1.84 10.81
C ASN A 134 -6.90 -2.32 10.37
N ASN A 135 -6.01 -1.40 9.99
CA ASN A 135 -4.59 -1.65 9.79
C ASN A 135 -3.81 -1.24 11.05
N ALA A 136 -2.51 -1.48 11.11
CA ALA A 136 -1.68 -0.89 12.17
C ALA A 136 -1.40 0.61 11.86
N GLY A 137 -1.10 0.94 10.61
CA GLY A 137 -1.05 2.29 10.07
C GLY A 137 -2.00 2.46 8.88
N GLY A 138 -2.72 3.57 8.79
CA GLY A 138 -3.73 3.78 7.74
C GLY A 138 -3.14 4.14 6.39
N LEU A 139 -2.51 5.33 6.30
CA LEU A 139 -1.87 5.83 5.08
C LEU A 139 -0.50 6.42 5.42
N LEU A 140 0.53 5.90 4.76
CA LEU A 140 1.92 6.29 4.98
C LEU A 140 2.48 6.98 3.73
N VAL A 141 3.23 8.08 3.92
CA VAL A 141 3.92 8.81 2.86
C VAL A 141 5.38 8.97 3.28
N PHE A 142 6.26 8.15 2.70
CA PHE A 142 7.65 8.03 3.13
C PHE A 142 8.64 8.43 2.04
N ASP A 143 9.77 9.01 2.45
CA ASP A 143 10.97 9.18 1.60
C ASP A 143 12.17 8.58 2.33
N LEU A 144 12.64 7.44 1.84
CA LEU A 144 13.73 6.67 2.44
C LEU A 144 15.05 6.95 1.73
N PRO A 145 16.16 7.15 2.46
CA PRO A 145 17.43 7.61 1.88
C PRO A 145 18.15 6.55 1.04
N GLY A 146 17.90 5.26 1.28
CA GLY A 146 18.61 4.13 0.67
C GLY A 146 18.08 3.69 -0.70
N LEU A 147 17.01 4.30 -1.23
CA LEU A 147 16.36 3.86 -2.46
C LEU A 147 16.92 4.56 -3.71
N GLN A 148 16.66 3.99 -4.90
CA GLN A 148 17.18 4.52 -6.18
C GLN A 148 16.54 5.87 -6.54
N LEU A 149 15.21 5.97 -6.50
CA LEU A 149 14.51 7.24 -6.61
C LEU A 149 14.51 7.89 -5.23
N LYS A 150 15.04 9.10 -5.14
CA LYS A 150 15.09 9.92 -3.93
C LYS A 150 14.26 11.18 -4.10
N ALA A 151 14.04 11.87 -3.00
CA ALA A 151 13.29 13.10 -2.95
C ALA A 151 11.84 12.94 -3.45
N GLY A 152 11.14 12.03 -2.80
CA GLY A 152 9.68 11.89 -2.91
C GLY A 152 9.02 13.22 -2.57
N ARG A 153 8.05 13.64 -3.41
CA ARG A 153 7.41 14.95 -3.25
C ARG A 153 6.13 15.10 -4.05
N GLN A 154 5.40 16.18 -3.72
CA GLN A 154 4.16 16.53 -4.41
C GLN A 154 3.12 15.42 -4.30
N VAL A 155 2.85 15.04 -3.05
CA VAL A 155 1.86 14.03 -2.70
C VAL A 155 0.64 14.70 -2.10
N ARG A 156 -0.54 14.40 -2.64
CA ARG A 156 -1.81 14.90 -2.10
C ARG A 156 -2.65 13.75 -1.56
N VAL A 157 -3.10 13.91 -0.32
CA VAL A 157 -3.95 12.95 0.40
C VAL A 157 -5.25 13.66 0.75
N PHE A 158 -6.36 13.33 0.09
CA PHE A 158 -7.60 14.08 0.26
C PHE A 158 -8.87 13.23 0.06
N ARG A 159 -9.94 13.62 0.73
CA ARG A 159 -11.24 12.95 0.73
C ARG A 159 -11.19 11.47 1.07
N ASN A 160 -10.21 11.02 1.82
CA ASN A 160 -10.13 9.65 2.30
C ASN A 160 -10.87 9.48 3.63
N LYS A 161 -11.31 8.27 3.90
CA LYS A 161 -11.78 7.82 5.21
C LYS A 161 -10.73 6.93 5.84
N ILE A 162 -10.01 7.46 6.82
CA ILE A 162 -8.91 6.79 7.51
C ILE A 162 -9.31 6.68 8.98
N TYR A 163 -9.75 5.50 9.42
CA TYR A 163 -10.30 5.36 10.76
C TYR A 163 -10.01 3.99 11.38
N ALA A 164 -9.92 3.99 12.71
CA ALA A 164 -9.76 2.79 13.53
C ALA A 164 -8.60 1.87 13.06
N ASN A 165 -7.46 2.46 12.65
CA ASN A 165 -6.29 1.69 12.28
C ASN A 165 -5.50 1.30 13.54
N ASN A 166 -6.06 0.41 14.34
CA ASN A 166 -5.58 0.02 15.67
C ASN A 166 -5.14 -1.46 15.72
N HIS A 167 -4.97 -2.11 14.57
CA HIS A 167 -4.51 -3.48 14.54
C HIS A 167 -3.08 -3.58 15.08
N ILE A 168 -2.75 -4.69 15.72
CA ILE A 168 -1.37 -4.94 16.14
C ILE A 168 -0.45 -4.90 14.91
N ASN A 169 0.68 -4.24 15.03
CA ASN A 169 1.70 -4.25 13.99
C ASN A 169 2.39 -5.63 13.97
N PHE A 170 2.17 -6.37 12.91
CA PHE A 170 2.70 -7.74 12.74
C PHE A 170 3.79 -7.80 11.66
N ALA A 171 4.36 -6.66 11.26
CA ALA A 171 5.47 -6.62 10.30
C ALA A 171 6.67 -7.44 10.78
N ALA A 172 7.40 -8.02 9.85
CA ALA A 172 8.64 -8.69 10.17
C ALA A 172 9.67 -7.68 10.71
N PRO A 173 10.43 -8.03 11.76
CA PRO A 173 11.49 -7.17 12.30
C PRO A 173 12.48 -6.77 11.20
N GLY A 174 12.86 -5.49 11.19
CA GLY A 174 13.79 -4.91 10.22
C GLY A 174 13.13 -4.24 9.01
N ASN A 175 11.85 -4.44 8.77
CA ASN A 175 11.09 -3.63 7.81
C ASN A 175 10.81 -2.24 8.40
N ILE A 176 10.84 -1.20 7.58
CA ILE A 176 10.60 0.17 8.04
C ILE A 176 9.20 0.31 8.67
N VAL A 177 8.21 -0.34 8.09
CA VAL A 177 6.84 -0.31 8.61
C VAL A 177 6.70 -0.98 9.99
N ALA A 178 7.67 -1.81 10.41
CA ALA A 178 7.69 -2.37 11.77
C ALA A 178 7.92 -1.28 12.84
N SER A 179 8.49 -0.14 12.48
CA SER A 179 8.67 1.02 13.37
C SER A 179 7.40 1.90 13.49
N VAL A 180 6.40 1.68 12.65
CA VAL A 180 5.15 2.44 12.70
C VAL A 180 4.32 1.99 13.91
N PRO A 181 4.01 2.89 14.85
CA PRO A 181 3.17 2.53 16.00
C PRO A 181 1.76 2.11 15.55
N SER A 182 1.27 1.01 16.10
CA SER A 182 -0.16 0.64 15.94
C SER A 182 -1.05 1.80 16.41
N GLY A 183 -2.15 2.02 15.72
CA GLY A 183 -3.01 3.17 16.02
C GLY A 183 -2.57 4.45 15.33
N THR A 184 -1.87 4.37 14.21
CA THR A 184 -1.48 5.51 13.39
C THR A 184 -2.47 5.71 12.24
N GLY A 185 -3.01 6.90 12.11
CA GLY A 185 -3.89 7.27 10.99
C GLY A 185 -3.11 7.56 9.72
N VAL A 186 -2.50 8.74 9.66
CA VAL A 186 -1.62 9.17 8.57
C VAL A 186 -0.23 9.46 9.14
N MET A 187 0.81 8.96 8.48
CA MET A 187 2.19 9.33 8.81
C MET A 187 2.92 9.83 7.58
N VAL A 188 3.54 11.00 7.71
CA VAL A 188 4.46 11.55 6.70
C VAL A 188 5.87 11.50 7.27
N MET A 189 6.78 10.82 6.57
CA MET A 189 8.19 10.73 6.96
C MET A 189 9.09 11.25 5.84
N ALA A 190 9.76 12.36 6.08
CA ALA A 190 10.79 12.96 5.22
C ALA A 190 10.37 13.34 3.80
N THR A 191 9.11 13.17 3.41
CA THR A 191 8.60 13.50 2.06
C THR A 191 8.29 15.01 1.98
N ASP A 192 8.71 15.66 0.90
CA ASP A 192 8.48 17.07 0.65
C ASP A 192 7.13 17.37 -0.02
N GLN A 193 6.59 18.56 0.21
CA GLN A 193 5.40 19.07 -0.47
C GLN A 193 4.21 18.09 -0.39
N VAL A 194 3.88 17.66 0.83
CA VAL A 194 2.70 16.81 1.10
C VAL A 194 1.54 17.70 1.52
N GLU A 195 0.40 17.51 0.88
CA GLU A 195 -0.87 18.17 1.21
C GLU A 195 -1.87 17.15 1.75
N ILE A 196 -2.42 17.42 2.94
CA ILE A 196 -3.44 16.57 3.58
C ILE A 196 -4.67 17.45 3.84
N PHE A 197 -5.76 17.19 3.13
CA PHE A 197 -6.97 18.02 3.22
C PHE A 197 -8.26 17.23 2.95
N GLU A 198 -9.37 17.71 3.46
CA GLU A 198 -10.71 17.10 3.25
C GLU A 198 -10.82 15.62 3.64
N ASN A 199 -9.95 15.08 4.49
CA ASN A 199 -10.01 13.70 4.95
C ASN A 199 -10.83 13.58 6.23
N GLU A 200 -11.45 12.43 6.41
CA GLU A 200 -11.99 11.97 7.69
C GLU A 200 -10.96 11.06 8.37
N ILE A 201 -10.23 11.59 9.38
CA ILE A 201 -9.18 10.86 10.10
C ILE A 201 -9.56 10.79 11.57
N ARG A 202 -9.89 9.59 12.08
CA ARG A 202 -10.45 9.45 13.44
C ARG A 202 -10.24 8.06 14.04
N ASP A 203 -10.47 7.99 15.35
CA ASP A 203 -10.52 6.74 16.13
C ASP A 203 -9.19 5.96 16.14
N HIS A 204 -8.05 6.67 16.11
CA HIS A 204 -6.73 6.08 16.21
C HIS A 204 -6.23 6.16 17.66
N GLN A 205 -5.64 5.06 18.16
CA GLN A 205 -5.19 4.98 19.56
C GLN A 205 -3.87 5.72 19.81
N THR A 206 -3.05 5.91 18.78
CA THR A 206 -1.74 6.58 18.92
C THR A 206 -1.78 8.00 18.35
N THR A 207 -2.09 8.16 17.07
CA THR A 207 -2.13 9.48 16.43
C THR A 207 -3.01 9.50 15.19
N ASN A 208 -3.75 10.57 14.99
CA ASN A 208 -4.50 10.76 13.74
C ASN A 208 -3.57 11.18 12.60
N VAL A 209 -2.65 12.10 12.84
CA VAL A 209 -1.66 12.57 11.85
C VAL A 209 -0.32 12.74 12.54
N SER A 210 0.75 12.21 11.95
CA SER A 210 2.13 12.36 12.41
C SER A 210 3.01 12.82 11.25
N ILE A 211 3.87 13.78 11.51
CA ILE A 211 4.90 14.27 10.59
C ILE A 211 6.23 14.11 11.28
N VAL A 212 7.10 13.28 10.75
CA VAL A 212 8.34 12.88 11.40
C VAL A 212 9.54 12.98 10.46
N SER A 213 10.71 13.11 11.06
CA SER A 213 11.98 12.95 10.35
C SER A 213 12.30 11.47 10.17
N TYR A 214 13.05 11.13 9.14
CA TYR A 214 13.59 9.78 8.95
C TYR A 214 14.40 9.30 10.18
N LEU A 215 15.05 10.21 10.89
CA LEU A 215 15.84 9.90 12.09
C LEU A 215 15.06 9.22 13.23
N VAL A 216 13.74 9.21 13.19
CA VAL A 216 12.91 8.48 14.18
C VAL A 216 12.96 6.97 13.98
N SER A 217 13.40 6.52 12.81
CA SER A 217 13.47 5.09 12.46
C SER A 217 14.88 4.47 12.64
N GLU A 218 15.86 5.30 13.02
CA GLU A 218 17.22 4.89 13.40
C GLU A 218 17.30 4.55 14.90
#